data_5397fad2da0724f7a95af271b8464d89
#
_entry.id   5397fad2da0724f7a95af271b8464d89
#
_cell.length_a   1.000
_cell.length_b   1.000
_cell.length_c   1.000
_cell.angle_alpha   90.00
_cell.angle_beta   90.00
_cell.angle_gamma   90.00
#
_symmetry.space_group_name_H-M   'P 1'
#
loop_
_entity.id
_entity.type
_entity.pdbx_description
1 polymer ?
#
loop_
_entity_poly.entity_id
_entity_poly.type
_entity_poly.pdbx_seq_one_letter_code
_entity_poly.pdbx_strand_id
1 'polypeptide(L)'
;MILKPLDENPRAFFLNVMSEKENVYKSYDKIAEWFASNRPGQLIEKPYIDRLQLLLPNQATILDLGCGNGKPIMGYLLQSGFQVVGVDASEKMLDLAKQNFPAETFLLQDMRKLQIGNKFDAIIAWHSFFHLPAIDQPKMFEIFANYLVPGGMLLFTSGSERGEAWGLNGGENLFHASLDSDEYRLLLQHHQFEIINHTVNDAACGNATVWLAQFNPQ
;
A
#
# COMPACT_ATOMS: atom_id res chain seq x y z
N MET A 1 -6.92 28.57 -13.55
CA MET A 1 -7.21 27.51 -14.55
C MET A 1 -6.41 27.84 -15.79
N ILE A 2 -5.19 27.33 -15.90
CA ILE A 2 -4.32 27.55 -17.07
C ILE A 2 -4.57 26.35 -17.97
N LEU A 3 -5.31 26.57 -19.05
CA LEU A 3 -5.46 25.60 -20.13
C LEU A 3 -4.10 25.41 -20.80
N LYS A 4 -3.52 24.21 -20.71
CA LYS A 4 -2.39 23.79 -21.53
C LYS A 4 -2.83 23.81 -23.02
N PRO A 5 -1.92 24.12 -23.96
CA PRO A 5 -2.24 24.18 -25.37
C PRO A 5 -2.73 22.85 -25.91
N LEU A 6 -3.74 22.89 -26.77
CA LEU A 6 -4.42 21.76 -27.43
C LEU A 6 -3.61 21.16 -28.61
N ASP A 7 -2.29 21.05 -28.48
CA ASP A 7 -1.41 20.57 -29.57
C ASP A 7 -0.73 19.22 -29.29
N GLU A 8 -1.20 18.47 -28.31
CA GLU A 8 -0.69 17.10 -28.10
C GLU A 8 -1.51 16.09 -28.93
N ASN A 9 -0.80 15.31 -29.76
CA ASN A 9 -1.37 14.18 -30.50
C ASN A 9 -2.22 13.32 -29.54
N PRO A 10 -3.53 13.09 -29.81
CA PRO A 10 -4.43 12.37 -28.93
C PRO A 10 -3.89 11.00 -28.51
N ARG A 11 -3.12 10.35 -29.38
CA ARG A 11 -2.46 9.07 -29.10
C ARG A 11 -1.32 9.22 -28.08
N ALA A 12 -0.53 10.29 -28.16
CA ALA A 12 0.53 10.59 -27.21
C ALA A 12 -0.05 10.96 -25.83
N PHE A 13 -1.12 11.73 -25.80
CA PHE A 13 -1.87 12.04 -24.58
C PHE A 13 -2.41 10.78 -23.90
N PHE A 14 -3.06 9.88 -24.67
CA PHE A 14 -3.59 8.61 -24.14
C PHE A 14 -2.50 7.71 -23.58
N LEU A 15 -1.38 7.57 -24.28
CA LEU A 15 -0.23 6.79 -23.83
C LEU A 15 0.39 7.38 -22.55
N ASN A 16 0.44 8.70 -22.43
CA ASN A 16 0.95 9.34 -21.21
C ASN A 16 0.04 9.09 -20.02
N VAL A 17 -1.28 9.26 -20.17
CA VAL A 17 -2.25 8.97 -19.10
C VAL A 17 -2.21 7.52 -18.66
N MET A 18 -2.09 6.57 -19.59
CA MET A 18 -1.93 5.15 -19.26
C MET A 18 -0.63 4.90 -18.48
N SER A 19 0.48 5.49 -18.93
CA SER A 19 1.77 5.37 -18.23
C SER A 19 1.74 5.99 -16.83
N GLU A 20 1.01 7.08 -16.61
CA GLU A 20 0.85 7.71 -15.30
C GLU A 20 0.04 6.82 -14.33
N LYS A 21 -1.04 6.18 -14.82
CA LYS A 21 -1.82 5.21 -14.03
C LYS A 21 -1.00 3.99 -13.60
N GLU A 22 -0.14 3.50 -14.49
CA GLU A 22 0.67 2.33 -14.23
C GLU A 22 1.87 2.59 -13.32
N ASN A 23 2.32 3.86 -13.23
CA ASN A 23 3.58 4.22 -12.61
C ASN A 23 3.44 5.38 -11.61
N VAL A 24 2.45 5.31 -10.73
CA VAL A 24 2.19 6.36 -9.71
C VAL A 24 3.42 6.65 -8.85
N TYR A 25 4.28 5.65 -8.61
CA TYR A 25 5.53 5.82 -7.88
C TYR A 25 6.44 6.92 -8.45
N LYS A 26 6.38 7.20 -9.77
CA LYS A 26 7.14 8.31 -10.40
C LYS A 26 6.65 9.69 -9.94
N SER A 27 5.37 9.82 -9.61
CA SER A 27 4.85 11.04 -8.98
C SER A 27 5.35 11.14 -7.53
N TYR A 28 5.43 10.03 -6.81
CA TYR A 28 6.04 9.99 -5.47
C TYR A 28 7.53 10.34 -5.48
N ASP A 29 8.29 9.94 -6.51
CA ASP A 29 9.70 10.38 -6.67
C ASP A 29 9.81 11.92 -6.73
N LYS A 30 8.86 12.60 -7.37
CA LYS A 30 8.87 14.05 -7.49
C LYS A 30 8.48 14.76 -6.20
N ILE A 31 7.55 14.18 -5.43
CA ILE A 31 7.00 14.82 -4.22
C ILE A 31 7.53 14.24 -2.91
N ALA A 32 8.53 13.36 -2.93
CA ALA A 32 9.00 12.62 -1.75
C ALA A 32 9.31 13.53 -0.54
N GLU A 33 10.06 14.61 -0.76
CA GLU A 33 10.41 15.60 0.27
C GLU A 33 9.17 16.34 0.81
N TRP A 34 8.30 16.78 -0.12
CA TRP A 34 7.04 17.42 0.25
C TRP A 34 6.16 16.45 1.07
N PHE A 35 6.02 15.21 0.60
CA PHE A 35 5.24 14.18 1.29
C PHE A 35 5.76 13.92 2.70
N ALA A 36 7.09 13.76 2.85
CA ALA A 36 7.73 13.54 4.14
C ALA A 36 7.50 14.70 5.12
N SER A 37 7.47 15.94 4.61
CA SER A 37 7.28 17.16 5.41
C SER A 37 5.82 17.45 5.75
N ASN A 38 4.88 16.97 4.94
CA ASN A 38 3.45 17.30 5.06
C ASN A 38 2.58 16.14 5.57
N ARG A 39 3.12 14.91 5.65
CA ARG A 39 2.39 13.80 6.27
C ARG A 39 2.24 14.08 7.78
N PRO A 40 1.01 14.02 8.32
CA PRO A 40 0.81 14.16 9.76
C PRO A 40 1.68 13.17 10.53
N GLY A 41 2.43 13.66 11.53
CA GLY A 41 3.24 12.79 12.41
C GLY A 41 2.40 11.90 13.33
N GLN A 42 1.08 12.07 13.31
CA GLN A 42 0.13 11.32 14.12
C GLN A 42 -0.23 10.01 13.42
N LEU A 43 -0.10 8.89 14.13
CA LEU A 43 -0.44 7.55 13.66
C LEU A 43 -1.96 7.35 13.80
N ILE A 44 -2.75 7.87 12.85
CA ILE A 44 -4.22 7.71 12.86
C ILE A 44 -4.63 6.26 12.61
N GLU A 45 -3.78 5.47 11.95
CA GLU A 45 -3.92 4.04 11.67
C GLU A 45 -3.68 3.15 12.92
N LYS A 46 -3.26 3.74 14.04
CA LYS A 46 -2.87 3.02 15.27
C LYS A 46 -3.86 1.94 15.71
N PRO A 47 -5.19 2.15 15.74
CA PRO A 47 -6.13 1.11 16.17
C PRO A 47 -6.06 -0.16 15.33
N TYR A 48 -5.81 -0.05 14.03
CA TYR A 48 -5.68 -1.18 13.12
C TYR A 48 -4.32 -1.89 13.27
N ILE A 49 -3.25 -1.11 13.45
CA ILE A 49 -1.91 -1.65 13.70
C ILE A 49 -1.88 -2.37 15.05
N ASP A 50 -2.46 -1.80 16.13
CA ASP A 50 -2.56 -2.45 17.43
C ASP A 50 -3.34 -3.79 17.32
N ARG A 51 -4.45 -3.80 16.59
CA ARG A 51 -5.23 -5.03 16.37
C ARG A 51 -4.42 -6.08 15.62
N LEU A 52 -3.68 -5.68 14.59
CA LEU A 52 -2.76 -6.59 13.88
C LEU A 52 -1.72 -7.16 14.83
N GLN A 53 -1.07 -6.32 15.64
CA GLN A 53 -0.03 -6.75 16.58
C GLN A 53 -0.53 -7.81 17.59
N LEU A 54 -1.78 -7.71 18.05
CA LEU A 54 -2.39 -8.69 18.96
C LEU A 54 -2.59 -10.09 18.34
N LEU A 55 -2.58 -10.17 17.01
CA LEU A 55 -2.78 -11.43 16.26
C LEU A 55 -1.46 -12.05 15.80
N LEU A 56 -0.33 -11.36 16.00
CA LEU A 56 0.98 -11.80 15.56
C LEU A 56 1.79 -12.44 16.71
N PRO A 57 2.68 -13.39 16.40
CA PRO A 57 3.64 -13.87 17.37
C PRO A 57 4.63 -12.78 17.77
N ASN A 58 5.26 -12.94 18.94
CA ASN A 58 6.35 -12.04 19.35
C ASN A 58 7.48 -12.04 18.31
N GLN A 59 8.02 -10.85 18.00
CA GLN A 59 9.09 -10.67 17.02
C GLN A 59 8.74 -11.13 15.59
N ALA A 60 7.44 -11.12 15.25
CA ALA A 60 6.97 -11.43 13.91
C ALA A 60 7.68 -10.61 12.84
N THR A 61 7.81 -11.20 11.66
CA THR A 61 8.34 -10.55 10.47
C THR A 61 7.21 -9.96 9.63
N ILE A 62 7.30 -8.68 9.31
CA ILE A 62 6.26 -7.92 8.62
C ILE A 62 6.81 -7.36 7.31
N LEU A 63 6.05 -7.53 6.23
CA LEU A 63 6.32 -6.91 4.94
C LEU A 63 5.43 -5.67 4.79
N ASP A 64 6.04 -4.48 4.69
CA ASP A 64 5.36 -3.21 4.44
C ASP A 64 5.44 -2.90 2.94
N LEU A 65 4.34 -3.13 2.20
CA LEU A 65 4.25 -2.95 0.75
C LEU A 65 3.76 -1.55 0.38
N GLY A 66 4.62 -0.79 -0.27
CA GLY A 66 4.44 0.64 -0.48
C GLY A 66 4.73 1.39 0.81
N CYS A 67 5.88 1.06 1.44
CA CYS A 67 6.27 1.59 2.75
C CYS A 67 6.57 3.09 2.76
N GLY A 68 6.72 3.71 1.56
CA GLY A 68 7.09 5.11 1.45
C GLY A 68 8.40 5.41 2.19
N ASN A 69 8.40 6.45 3.03
CA ASN A 69 9.53 6.82 3.88
C ASN A 69 9.59 6.05 5.23
N GLY A 70 8.79 5.01 5.41
CA GLY A 70 8.70 4.19 6.62
C GLY A 70 7.93 4.81 7.79
N LYS A 71 7.57 6.09 7.72
CA LYS A 71 6.85 6.78 8.81
C LYS A 71 5.36 6.93 8.49
N PRO A 72 4.49 6.80 9.51
CA PRO A 72 4.76 6.48 10.93
C PRO A 72 4.71 4.97 11.23
N ILE A 73 4.17 4.12 10.32
CA ILE A 73 3.80 2.72 10.56
C ILE A 73 5.01 1.87 10.93
N MET A 74 6.05 1.82 10.07
CA MET A 74 7.26 1.02 10.32
C MET A 74 7.90 1.42 11.65
N GLY A 75 8.04 2.71 11.93
CA GLY A 75 8.63 3.17 13.20
C GLY A 75 7.86 2.67 14.43
N TYR A 76 6.53 2.61 14.35
CA TYR A 76 5.71 2.09 15.44
C TYR A 76 5.85 0.57 15.61
N LEU A 77 5.90 -0.18 14.51
CA LEU A 77 6.11 -1.64 14.54
C LEU A 77 7.48 -2.01 15.11
N LEU A 78 8.53 -1.29 14.70
CA LEU A 78 9.89 -1.49 15.23
C LEU A 78 9.98 -1.22 16.73
N GLN A 79 9.33 -0.14 17.22
CA GLN A 79 9.24 0.17 18.66
C GLN A 79 8.51 -0.93 19.43
N SER A 80 7.60 -1.64 18.80
CA SER A 80 6.86 -2.77 19.37
C SER A 80 7.64 -4.10 19.30
N GLY A 81 8.86 -4.10 18.75
CA GLY A 81 9.74 -5.27 18.69
C GLY A 81 9.55 -6.21 17.50
N PHE A 82 8.80 -5.78 16.46
CA PHE A 82 8.65 -6.52 15.22
C PHE A 82 9.83 -6.29 14.28
N GLN A 83 10.08 -7.24 13.38
CA GLN A 83 11.03 -7.10 12.28
C GLN A 83 10.25 -6.63 11.03
N VAL A 84 10.71 -5.58 10.36
CA VAL A 84 9.98 -5.02 9.21
C VAL A 84 10.89 -4.93 7.99
N VAL A 85 10.41 -5.45 6.87
CA VAL A 85 11.01 -5.25 5.55
C VAL A 85 10.13 -4.30 4.76
N GLY A 86 10.69 -3.18 4.32
CA GLY A 86 9.98 -2.19 3.50
C GLY A 86 10.18 -2.44 2.01
N VAL A 87 9.11 -2.37 1.23
CA VAL A 87 9.15 -2.40 -0.24
C VAL A 87 8.45 -1.17 -0.78
N ASP A 88 9.09 -0.47 -1.69
CA ASP A 88 8.48 0.62 -2.45
C ASP A 88 9.03 0.65 -3.88
N ALA A 89 8.27 1.19 -4.83
CA ALA A 89 8.71 1.39 -6.21
C ALA A 89 9.34 2.78 -6.44
N SER A 90 9.23 3.70 -5.48
CA SER A 90 9.85 5.01 -5.50
C SER A 90 11.24 4.96 -4.87
N GLU A 91 12.28 5.25 -5.66
CA GLU A 91 13.65 5.31 -5.16
C GLU A 91 13.82 6.43 -4.14
N LYS A 92 13.18 7.60 -4.37
CA LYS A 92 13.26 8.74 -3.47
C LYS A 92 12.59 8.50 -2.12
N MET A 93 11.46 7.77 -2.11
CA MET A 93 10.84 7.35 -0.87
C MET A 93 11.75 6.41 -0.07
N LEU A 94 12.38 5.45 -0.73
CA LEU A 94 13.32 4.55 -0.07
C LEU A 94 14.60 5.23 0.40
N ASP A 95 15.09 6.25 -0.29
CA ASP A 95 16.22 7.06 0.18
C ASP A 95 15.88 7.71 1.55
N LEU A 96 14.66 8.26 1.68
CA LEU A 96 14.17 8.82 2.93
C LEU A 96 13.94 7.74 4.00
N ALA A 97 13.41 6.57 3.60
CA ALA A 97 13.21 5.44 4.52
C ALA A 97 14.54 4.97 5.12
N LYS A 98 15.58 4.80 4.30
CA LYS A 98 16.94 4.43 4.75
C LYS A 98 17.57 5.47 5.67
N GLN A 99 17.29 6.77 5.44
CA GLN A 99 17.72 7.83 6.36
C GLN A 99 17.00 7.75 7.70
N ASN A 100 15.69 7.46 7.68
CA ASN A 100 14.87 7.35 8.90
C ASN A 100 15.19 6.08 9.70
N PHE A 101 15.50 4.97 9.03
CA PHE A 101 15.69 3.65 9.62
C PHE A 101 16.89 2.94 8.98
N PRO A 102 18.14 3.39 9.25
CA PRO A 102 19.34 2.92 8.55
C PRO A 102 19.72 1.45 8.86
N ALA A 103 19.15 0.85 9.89
CA ALA A 103 19.38 -0.55 10.26
C ALA A 103 18.40 -1.52 9.56
N GLU A 104 17.36 -0.99 8.89
CA GLU A 104 16.29 -1.82 8.35
C GLU A 104 16.51 -2.17 6.87
N THR A 105 15.80 -3.19 6.40
CA THR A 105 15.90 -3.66 5.02
C THR A 105 14.84 -2.99 4.15
N PHE A 106 15.30 -2.39 3.04
CA PHE A 106 14.45 -1.77 2.04
C PHE A 106 14.75 -2.30 0.65
N LEU A 107 13.71 -2.68 -0.10
CA LEU A 107 13.79 -3.24 -1.44
C LEU A 107 13.08 -2.33 -2.45
N LEU A 108 13.79 -1.89 -3.48
CA LEU A 108 13.24 -1.13 -4.59
C LEU A 108 12.58 -2.11 -5.57
N GLN A 109 11.27 -2.32 -5.42
CA GLN A 109 10.50 -3.22 -6.27
C GLN A 109 9.07 -2.71 -6.47
N ASP A 110 8.53 -2.99 -7.65
CA ASP A 110 7.10 -2.90 -7.90
C ASP A 110 6.39 -4.09 -7.23
N MET A 111 5.38 -3.82 -6.40
CA MET A 111 4.66 -4.86 -5.65
C MET A 111 4.01 -5.90 -6.56
N ARG A 112 3.71 -5.57 -7.82
CA ARG A 112 3.19 -6.50 -8.84
C ARG A 112 4.21 -7.55 -9.32
N LYS A 113 5.51 -7.32 -9.05
CA LYS A 113 6.64 -8.13 -9.51
C LYS A 113 7.57 -8.50 -8.37
N LEU A 114 7.01 -8.76 -7.21
CA LEU A 114 7.74 -9.02 -5.99
C LEU A 114 8.65 -10.25 -6.12
N GLN A 115 9.91 -10.10 -5.71
CA GLN A 115 10.91 -11.17 -5.69
C GLN A 115 11.66 -11.12 -4.37
N ILE A 116 11.13 -11.81 -3.36
CA ILE A 116 11.69 -11.90 -2.01
C ILE A 116 11.79 -13.39 -1.64
N GLY A 117 12.90 -13.80 -1.06
CA GLY A 117 13.15 -15.22 -0.73
C GLY A 117 12.41 -15.73 0.51
N ASN A 118 11.78 -14.86 1.30
CA ASN A 118 11.17 -15.19 2.58
C ASN A 118 9.65 -15.05 2.55
N LYS A 119 8.98 -15.74 3.47
CA LYS A 119 7.58 -15.52 3.83
C LYS A 119 7.52 -14.68 5.11
N PHE A 120 6.37 -14.05 5.33
CA PHE A 120 6.12 -13.10 6.41
C PHE A 120 4.93 -13.51 7.27
N ASP A 121 4.95 -13.14 8.55
CA ASP A 121 3.83 -13.32 9.46
C ASP A 121 2.72 -12.31 9.18
N ALA A 122 3.06 -11.16 8.62
CA ALA A 122 2.07 -10.19 8.14
C ALA A 122 2.54 -9.44 6.88
N ILE A 123 1.56 -9.01 6.08
CA ILE A 123 1.74 -8.03 5.01
C ILE A 123 0.84 -6.83 5.33
N ILE A 124 1.42 -5.63 5.24
CA ILE A 124 0.71 -4.36 5.33
C ILE A 124 0.80 -3.67 3.95
N ALA A 125 -0.34 -3.28 3.38
CA ALA A 125 -0.42 -2.48 2.16
C ALA A 125 -1.31 -1.25 2.43
N TRP A 126 -0.79 -0.35 3.28
CA TRP A 126 -1.52 0.81 3.78
C TRP A 126 -1.33 2.01 2.85
N HIS A 127 -2.42 2.53 2.31
CA HIS A 127 -2.44 3.66 1.37
C HIS A 127 -1.49 3.50 0.18
N SER A 128 -1.30 2.27 -0.29
CA SER A 128 -0.38 1.92 -1.39
C SER A 128 -1.04 1.09 -2.48
N PHE A 129 -1.73 0.02 -2.11
CA PHE A 129 -2.36 -0.95 -3.01
C PHE A 129 -3.36 -0.31 -3.99
N PHE A 130 -4.14 0.66 -3.55
CA PHE A 130 -5.11 1.37 -4.37
C PHE A 130 -4.51 2.31 -5.43
N HIS A 131 -3.19 2.47 -5.47
CA HIS A 131 -2.49 3.15 -6.57
C HIS A 131 -2.31 2.27 -7.79
N LEU A 132 -2.56 0.96 -7.66
CA LEU A 132 -2.56 0.07 -8.82
C LEU A 132 -3.86 0.22 -9.62
N PRO A 133 -3.78 0.14 -10.98
CA PRO A 133 -4.97 0.01 -11.80
C PRO A 133 -5.88 -1.12 -11.33
N ALA A 134 -7.18 -0.96 -11.44
CA ALA A 134 -8.15 -1.96 -10.99
C ALA A 134 -7.92 -3.35 -11.60
N ILE A 135 -7.41 -3.40 -12.85
CA ILE A 135 -7.09 -4.67 -13.53
C ILE A 135 -5.91 -5.42 -12.92
N ASP A 136 -5.01 -4.73 -12.23
CA ASP A 136 -3.83 -5.35 -11.60
C ASP A 136 -4.13 -5.83 -10.18
N GLN A 137 -5.13 -5.25 -9.51
CA GLN A 137 -5.45 -5.53 -8.11
C GLN A 137 -5.82 -7.00 -7.82
N PRO A 138 -6.59 -7.72 -8.68
CA PRO A 138 -6.90 -9.13 -8.42
C PRO A 138 -5.65 -10.02 -8.30
N LYS A 139 -4.60 -9.78 -9.09
CA LYS A 139 -3.36 -10.55 -9.05
C LYS A 139 -2.57 -10.37 -7.76
N MET A 140 -2.78 -9.26 -7.05
CA MET A 140 -2.10 -9.01 -5.79
C MET A 140 -2.50 -10.00 -4.70
N PHE A 141 -3.71 -10.55 -4.73
CA PHE A 141 -4.16 -11.53 -3.72
C PHE A 141 -3.39 -12.85 -3.82
N GLU A 142 -3.02 -13.28 -5.04
CA GLU A 142 -2.08 -14.39 -5.24
C GLU A 142 -0.69 -14.05 -4.67
N ILE A 143 -0.20 -12.84 -4.91
CA ILE A 143 1.09 -12.37 -4.38
C ILE A 143 1.05 -12.34 -2.85
N PHE A 144 0.00 -11.80 -2.23
CA PHE A 144 -0.16 -11.79 -0.77
C PHE A 144 -0.14 -13.20 -0.20
N ALA A 145 -0.90 -14.14 -0.79
CA ALA A 145 -0.93 -15.54 -0.36
C ALA A 145 0.45 -16.23 -0.49
N ASN A 146 1.19 -15.94 -1.57
CA ASN A 146 2.50 -16.53 -1.82
C ASN A 146 3.56 -16.08 -0.82
N TYR A 147 3.44 -14.85 -0.27
CA TYR A 147 4.42 -14.29 0.67
C TYR A 147 3.99 -14.37 2.14
N LEU A 148 2.81 -14.87 2.47
CA LEU A 148 2.40 -15.12 3.84
C LEU A 148 2.68 -16.55 4.28
N VAL A 149 3.04 -16.72 5.57
CA VAL A 149 3.01 -18.03 6.22
C VAL A 149 1.55 -18.45 6.42
N PRO A 150 1.23 -19.77 6.57
CA PRO A 150 -0.09 -20.21 7.03
C PRO A 150 -0.45 -19.55 8.37
N GLY A 151 -1.64 -18.98 8.48
CA GLY A 151 -2.07 -18.18 9.63
C GLY A 151 -1.61 -16.73 9.60
N GLY A 152 -0.81 -16.32 8.61
CA GLY A 152 -0.30 -14.94 8.46
C GLY A 152 -1.42 -13.93 8.16
N MET A 153 -1.15 -12.67 8.48
CA MET A 153 -2.13 -11.59 8.44
C MET A 153 -1.92 -10.66 7.26
N LEU A 154 -3.01 -10.24 6.61
CA LEU A 154 -3.03 -9.21 5.57
C LEU A 154 -3.82 -8.00 6.08
N LEU A 155 -3.18 -6.84 6.14
CA LEU A 155 -3.81 -5.55 6.44
C LEU A 155 -3.66 -4.63 5.22
N PHE A 156 -4.76 -4.22 4.62
CA PHE A 156 -4.71 -3.31 3.48
C PHE A 156 -5.84 -2.29 3.48
N THR A 157 -5.67 -1.22 2.71
CA THR A 157 -6.71 -0.20 2.47
C THR A 157 -7.14 -0.20 1.01
N SER A 158 -8.42 0.13 0.79
CA SER A 158 -9.02 0.28 -0.54
C SER A 158 -9.91 1.52 -0.59
N GLY A 159 -10.50 1.81 -1.73
CA GLY A 159 -11.70 2.64 -1.81
C GLY A 159 -12.92 1.88 -1.29
N SER A 160 -14.01 2.59 -1.05
CA SER A 160 -15.30 2.01 -0.60
C SER A 160 -16.15 1.46 -1.74
N GLU A 161 -15.90 1.91 -2.97
CA GLU A 161 -16.67 1.57 -4.16
C GLU A 161 -15.73 1.36 -5.36
N ARG A 162 -16.21 0.62 -6.36
CA ARG A 162 -15.48 0.48 -7.62
C ARG A 162 -15.38 1.83 -8.32
N GLY A 163 -14.16 2.20 -8.69
CA GLY A 163 -13.94 3.44 -9.41
C GLY A 163 -12.47 3.80 -9.58
N GLU A 164 -12.26 4.89 -10.29
CA GLU A 164 -10.96 5.52 -10.47
C GLU A 164 -11.05 7.01 -10.11
N ALA A 165 -10.02 7.53 -9.47
CA ALA A 165 -9.93 8.92 -9.08
C ALA A 165 -8.50 9.45 -9.23
N TRP A 166 -8.39 10.78 -9.36
CA TRP A 166 -7.12 11.49 -9.31
C TRP A 166 -7.13 12.45 -8.13
N GLY A 167 -6.13 12.36 -7.29
CA GLY A 167 -5.91 13.28 -6.16
C GLY A 167 -4.70 14.16 -6.40
N LEU A 168 -4.76 15.42 -6.02
CA LEU A 168 -3.62 16.34 -6.09
C LEU A 168 -2.86 16.33 -4.76
N ASN A 169 -1.57 15.95 -4.80
CA ASN A 169 -0.68 15.96 -3.65
C ASN A 169 0.68 16.55 -4.06
N GLY A 170 1.17 17.52 -3.30
CA GLY A 170 2.48 18.13 -3.58
C GLY A 170 2.65 18.71 -4.98
N GLY A 171 1.55 19.06 -5.66
CA GLY A 171 1.56 19.55 -7.05
C GLY A 171 1.51 18.45 -8.12
N GLU A 172 1.57 17.18 -7.75
CA GLU A 172 1.45 16.03 -8.67
C GLU A 172 0.08 15.35 -8.55
N ASN A 173 -0.42 14.85 -9.68
CA ASN A 173 -1.63 14.03 -9.71
C ASN A 173 -1.29 12.60 -9.33
N LEU A 174 -1.99 12.05 -8.35
CA LEU A 174 -1.90 10.65 -7.92
C LEU A 174 -3.14 9.91 -8.36
N PHE A 175 -2.94 8.84 -9.11
CA PHE A 175 -4.00 7.94 -9.52
C PHE A 175 -4.40 7.00 -8.39
N HIS A 176 -5.71 6.77 -8.26
CA HIS A 176 -6.31 5.83 -7.33
C HIS A 176 -7.35 4.99 -8.07
N ALA A 177 -7.41 3.71 -7.77
CA ALA A 177 -8.45 2.82 -8.24
C ALA A 177 -8.90 1.88 -7.12
N SER A 178 -10.12 1.43 -7.20
CA SER A 178 -10.65 0.41 -6.30
C SER A 178 -11.61 -0.52 -7.03
N LEU A 179 -11.67 -1.75 -6.57
CA LEU A 179 -12.79 -2.66 -6.78
C LEU A 179 -13.87 -2.34 -5.75
N ASP A 180 -15.07 -2.93 -5.88
CA ASP A 180 -16.07 -2.85 -4.83
C ASP A 180 -15.79 -3.85 -3.68
N SER A 181 -16.50 -3.68 -2.57
CA SER A 181 -16.30 -4.51 -1.39
C SER A 181 -16.63 -6.00 -1.63
N ASP A 182 -17.58 -6.32 -2.48
CA ASP A 182 -17.95 -7.71 -2.76
C ASP A 182 -16.89 -8.38 -3.65
N GLU A 183 -16.31 -7.66 -4.59
CA GLU A 183 -15.18 -8.16 -5.37
C GLU A 183 -13.96 -8.47 -4.49
N TYR A 184 -13.61 -7.59 -3.54
CA TYR A 184 -12.53 -7.87 -2.58
C TYR A 184 -12.86 -9.07 -1.70
N ARG A 185 -14.13 -9.24 -1.25
CA ARG A 185 -14.54 -10.43 -0.47
C ARG A 185 -14.35 -11.71 -1.26
N LEU A 186 -14.75 -11.72 -2.54
CA LEU A 186 -14.58 -12.88 -3.42
C LEU A 186 -13.10 -13.20 -3.66
N LEU A 187 -12.25 -12.19 -3.87
CA LEU A 187 -10.82 -12.36 -4.05
C LEU A 187 -10.16 -12.92 -2.77
N LEU A 188 -10.49 -12.37 -1.61
CA LEU A 188 -10.01 -12.88 -0.33
C LEU A 188 -10.40 -14.34 -0.13
N GLN A 189 -11.68 -14.67 -0.34
CA GLN A 189 -12.17 -16.04 -0.23
C GLN A 189 -11.49 -17.01 -1.23
N HIS A 190 -11.35 -16.59 -2.49
CA HIS A 190 -10.71 -17.38 -3.53
C HIS A 190 -9.25 -17.75 -3.19
N HIS A 191 -8.53 -16.81 -2.57
CA HIS A 191 -7.14 -16.98 -2.15
C HIS A 191 -7.00 -17.44 -0.69
N GLN A 192 -8.06 -18.04 -0.11
CA GLN A 192 -8.05 -18.67 1.21
C GLN A 192 -7.76 -17.70 2.37
N PHE A 193 -8.23 -16.46 2.27
CA PHE A 193 -8.23 -15.50 3.36
C PHE A 193 -9.58 -15.49 4.08
N GLU A 194 -9.53 -15.54 5.40
CA GLU A 194 -10.67 -15.29 6.29
C GLU A 194 -10.67 -13.81 6.72
N ILE A 195 -11.79 -13.11 6.53
CA ILE A 195 -11.91 -11.70 6.90
C ILE A 195 -12.13 -11.59 8.41
N ILE A 196 -11.16 -10.99 9.10
CA ILE A 196 -11.22 -10.73 10.55
C ILE A 196 -11.89 -9.39 10.84
N ASN A 197 -11.66 -8.39 9.99
CA ASN A 197 -12.28 -7.07 10.09
C ASN A 197 -12.41 -6.42 8.73
N HIS A 198 -13.52 -5.73 8.52
CA HIS A 198 -13.73 -4.83 7.39
C HIS A 198 -14.47 -3.59 7.88
N THR A 199 -13.89 -2.43 7.69
CA THR A 199 -14.47 -1.14 8.07
C THR A 199 -14.47 -0.22 6.87
N VAL A 200 -15.64 0.31 6.51
CA VAL A 200 -15.81 1.18 5.34
C VAL A 200 -15.80 2.63 5.80
N ASN A 201 -15.00 3.47 5.14
CA ASN A 201 -14.95 4.93 5.35
C ASN A 201 -14.82 5.32 6.84
N ASP A 202 -13.82 4.75 7.53
CA ASP A 202 -13.59 5.05 8.94
C ASP A 202 -13.19 6.51 9.15
N ALA A 203 -14.11 7.32 9.68
CA ALA A 203 -13.89 8.73 9.93
C ALA A 203 -12.74 9.00 10.93
N ALA A 204 -12.49 8.09 11.88
CA ALA A 204 -11.39 8.19 12.83
C ALA A 204 -10.03 7.90 12.18
N CYS A 205 -10.03 7.25 11.02
CA CYS A 205 -8.83 6.88 10.28
C CYS A 205 -8.80 7.51 8.87
N GLY A 206 -9.13 8.81 8.78
CA GLY A 206 -9.06 9.57 7.52
C GLY A 206 -10.01 9.09 6.43
N ASN A 207 -11.16 8.51 6.77
CA ASN A 207 -12.13 7.87 5.88
C ASN A 207 -11.55 6.67 5.10
N ALA A 208 -10.56 5.99 5.64
CA ALA A 208 -10.03 4.78 5.02
C ALA A 208 -11.05 3.64 5.05
N THR A 209 -11.12 2.86 3.97
CA THR A 209 -11.75 1.53 3.97
C THR A 209 -10.66 0.52 4.26
N VAL A 210 -10.78 -0.18 5.39
CA VAL A 210 -9.73 -1.03 5.94
C VAL A 210 -10.15 -2.48 5.96
N TRP A 211 -9.23 -3.36 5.57
CA TRP A 211 -9.38 -4.80 5.55
C TRP A 211 -8.29 -5.44 6.41
N LEU A 212 -8.68 -6.32 7.30
CA LEU A 212 -7.79 -7.21 8.04
C LEU A 212 -8.27 -8.65 7.81
N ALA A 213 -7.41 -9.48 7.24
CA ALA A 213 -7.73 -10.86 6.89
C ALA A 213 -6.60 -11.81 7.28
N GLN A 214 -6.92 -13.06 7.56
CA GLN A 214 -5.98 -14.13 7.89
C GLN A 214 -5.88 -15.11 6.73
N PHE A 215 -4.66 -15.48 6.36
CA PHE A 215 -4.38 -16.48 5.33
C PHE A 215 -4.45 -17.89 5.93
N ASN A 216 -5.46 -18.68 5.54
CA ASN A 216 -5.74 -20.02 6.05
C ASN A 216 -5.72 -21.05 4.89
N PRO A 217 -4.54 -21.39 4.31
CA PRO A 217 -4.46 -22.39 3.25
C PRO A 217 -4.84 -23.78 3.80
N GLN A 218 -5.69 -24.49 3.03
CA GLN A 218 -6.08 -25.88 3.33
C GLN A 218 -5.01 -26.86 2.89
#